data_9b4127a7e4396c5ada4cbdb1f061d2ee
#
_entry.id   9b4127a7e4396c5ada4cbdb1f061d2ee
#
_cell.length_a   1.000
_cell.length_b   1.000
_cell.length_c   1.000
_cell.angle_alpha   90.00
_cell.angle_beta   90.00
_cell.angle_gamma   90.00
#
_symmetry.space_group_name_H-M   'P 1'
#
loop_
_entity.id
_entity.type
_entity.pdbx_description
1 polymer ?
#
loop_
_entity_poly.entity_id
_entity_poly.type
_entity_poly.pdbx_seq_one_letter_code
_entity_poly.pdbx_strand_id
1 'polypeptide(L)'
;MDYKDKLLKYAVYYLSKYSSSKKNLEYILKKKIRRLTEEKKVRYELYQEINHIINKLEQLKLLNDEVFTESKINSLLIQAKSKNYIKQYLIRKGVNNKLADDQISNFYKKNLNLEKENALKFAKKKNLLNNKENYEKKLSKMA
;
A
#
# COMPACT_ATOMS: atom_id res chain seq x y z
N MET A 1 32.51 10.18 -2.04
CA MET A 1 31.27 9.81 -2.75
C MET A 1 30.35 11.02 -2.76
N ASP A 2 29.88 11.37 -3.94
CA ASP A 2 28.96 12.48 -4.15
C ASP A 2 27.62 12.27 -3.46
N TYR A 3 26.99 13.34 -2.98
CA TYR A 3 25.66 13.27 -2.35
C TYR A 3 24.59 12.73 -3.31
N LYS A 4 24.70 13.06 -4.59
CA LYS A 4 23.76 12.53 -5.61
C LYS A 4 23.82 11.01 -5.70
N ASP A 5 25.03 10.46 -5.70
CA ASP A 5 25.23 9.01 -5.71
C ASP A 5 24.71 8.36 -4.43
N LYS A 6 24.94 8.99 -3.28
CA LYS A 6 24.40 8.50 -2.01
C LYS A 6 22.88 8.47 -2.02
N LEU A 7 22.26 9.51 -2.57
CA LEU A 7 20.80 9.62 -2.64
C LEU A 7 20.22 8.55 -3.56
N LEU A 8 20.81 8.33 -4.73
CA LEU A 8 20.37 7.29 -5.66
C LEU A 8 20.51 5.89 -5.04
N LYS A 9 21.65 5.63 -4.42
CA LYS A 9 21.87 4.35 -3.72
C LYS A 9 20.86 4.13 -2.61
N TYR A 10 20.54 5.18 -1.87
CA TYR A 10 19.53 5.09 -0.82
C TYR A 10 18.16 4.79 -1.39
N ALA A 11 17.78 5.41 -2.50
CA ALA A 11 16.50 5.16 -3.17
C ALA A 11 16.38 3.69 -3.61
N VAL A 12 17.42 3.15 -4.25
CA VAL A 12 17.47 1.74 -4.67
C VAL A 12 17.39 0.82 -3.45
N TYR A 13 18.15 1.12 -2.41
CA TYR A 13 18.12 0.34 -1.17
C TYR A 13 16.73 0.33 -0.54
N TYR A 14 16.08 1.51 -0.46
CA TYR A 14 14.74 1.62 0.09
C TYR A 14 13.74 0.76 -0.70
N LEU A 15 13.77 0.85 -2.03
CA LEU A 15 12.87 0.07 -2.88
C LEU A 15 13.17 -1.44 -2.85
N SER A 16 14.39 -1.83 -2.48
CA SER A 16 14.70 -3.26 -2.29
C SER A 16 14.02 -3.84 -1.05
N LYS A 17 13.68 -2.99 -0.09
CA LYS A 17 13.04 -3.39 1.17
C LYS A 17 11.55 -3.07 1.23
N TYR A 18 11.13 -1.97 0.61
CA TYR A 18 9.76 -1.45 0.75
C TYR A 18 9.18 -1.12 -0.62
N SER A 19 7.97 -1.57 -0.85
CA SER A 19 7.18 -1.07 -1.97
C SER A 19 6.77 0.38 -1.71
N SER A 20 6.77 1.22 -2.74
CA SER A 20 6.51 2.64 -2.56
C SER A 20 5.83 3.25 -3.78
N SER A 21 5.00 4.26 -3.54
CA SER A 21 4.53 5.16 -4.59
C SER A 21 5.62 6.21 -4.88
N LYS A 22 5.50 6.90 -6.02
CA LYS A 22 6.42 7.98 -6.38
C LYS A 22 6.47 9.07 -5.32
N LYS A 23 5.30 9.54 -4.87
CA LYS A 23 5.23 10.62 -3.87
C LYS A 23 5.76 10.19 -2.51
N ASN A 24 5.53 8.94 -2.13
CA ASN A 24 6.08 8.41 -0.89
C ASN A 24 7.61 8.35 -0.97
N LEU A 25 8.17 7.90 -2.10
CA LEU A 25 9.62 7.88 -2.29
C LEU A 25 10.20 9.31 -2.29
N GLU A 26 9.53 10.26 -2.95
CA GLU A 26 9.92 11.67 -2.91
C GLU A 26 10.02 12.17 -1.46
N TYR A 27 9.03 11.86 -0.64
CA TYR A 27 9.01 12.23 0.77
C TYR A 27 10.19 11.58 1.52
N ILE A 28 10.46 10.31 1.29
CA ILE A 28 11.58 9.57 1.91
C ILE A 28 12.91 10.17 1.49
N LEU A 29 13.07 10.53 0.22
CA LEU A 29 14.30 11.14 -0.28
C LEU A 29 14.50 12.55 0.29
N LYS A 30 13.45 13.34 0.44
CA LYS A 30 13.54 14.65 1.09
C LYS A 30 14.01 14.51 2.54
N LYS A 31 13.51 13.52 3.27
CA LYS A 31 13.99 13.24 4.63
C LYS A 31 15.45 12.86 4.64
N LYS A 32 15.89 12.03 3.70
CA LYS A 32 17.29 11.62 3.59
C LYS A 32 18.21 12.81 3.31
N ILE A 33 17.79 13.72 2.43
CA ILE A 33 18.56 14.93 2.10
C ILE A 33 18.82 15.75 3.38
N ARG A 34 17.81 15.92 4.22
CA ARG A 34 17.95 16.66 5.48
C ARG A 34 18.94 16.01 6.43
N ARG A 35 19.10 14.70 6.35
CA ARG A 35 20.09 13.96 7.15
C ARG A 35 21.49 14.03 6.56
N LEU A 36 21.62 14.16 5.23
CA LEU A 36 22.90 14.17 4.55
C LEU A 36 23.67 15.45 4.75
N THR A 37 22.98 16.59 4.82
CA THR A 37 23.60 17.90 4.92
C THR A 37 22.66 18.91 5.54
N GLU A 38 23.24 19.91 6.22
CA GLU A 38 22.51 21.07 6.73
C GLU A 38 22.63 22.29 5.83
N GLU A 39 23.52 22.25 4.82
CA GLU A 39 23.73 23.35 3.90
C GLU A 39 22.54 23.55 2.97
N LYS A 40 21.89 24.70 3.06
CA LYS A 40 20.69 25.01 2.28
C LYS A 40 20.90 24.91 0.78
N LYS A 41 22.04 25.36 0.30
CA LYS A 41 22.40 25.34 -1.13
C LYS A 41 22.49 23.89 -1.63
N VAL A 42 23.17 23.03 -0.88
CA VAL A 42 23.32 21.62 -1.22
C VAL A 42 21.99 20.93 -1.16
N ARG A 43 21.17 21.19 -0.15
CA ARG A 43 19.79 20.65 -0.06
C ARG A 43 18.97 21.02 -1.28
N TYR A 44 19.03 22.29 -1.70
CA TYR A 44 18.29 22.76 -2.87
C TYR A 44 18.69 21.99 -4.13
N GLU A 45 19.98 21.83 -4.36
CA GLU A 45 20.48 21.06 -5.50
C GLU A 45 20.02 19.61 -5.46
N LEU A 46 20.04 18.98 -4.29
CA LEU A 46 19.61 17.60 -4.11
C LEU A 46 18.08 17.45 -4.30
N TYR A 47 17.29 18.43 -3.86
CA TYR A 47 15.85 18.43 -4.11
C TYR A 47 15.55 18.45 -5.62
N GLN A 48 16.35 19.17 -6.41
CA GLN A 48 16.20 19.19 -7.87
C GLN A 48 16.53 17.80 -8.49
N GLU A 49 17.41 17.04 -7.86
CA GLU A 49 17.78 15.71 -8.34
C GLU A 49 16.72 14.64 -8.10
N ILE A 50 15.77 14.86 -7.18
CA ILE A 50 14.75 13.87 -6.84
C ILE A 50 13.95 13.45 -8.07
N ASN A 51 13.55 14.41 -8.92
CA ASN A 51 12.78 14.10 -10.12
C ASN A 51 13.58 13.23 -11.09
N HIS A 52 14.87 13.49 -11.26
CA HIS A 52 15.75 12.66 -12.10
C HIS A 52 15.86 11.23 -11.56
N ILE A 53 16.00 11.10 -10.25
CA ILE A 53 16.09 9.80 -9.59
C ILE A 53 14.79 9.02 -9.79
N ILE A 54 13.65 9.66 -9.56
CA ILE A 54 12.34 9.01 -9.71
C ILE A 54 12.13 8.57 -11.16
N ASN A 55 12.41 9.45 -12.13
CA ASN A 55 12.28 9.11 -13.55
C ASN A 55 13.18 7.94 -13.94
N LYS A 56 14.41 7.93 -13.46
CA LYS A 56 15.34 6.84 -13.71
C LYS A 56 14.84 5.51 -13.14
N LEU A 57 14.32 5.54 -11.92
CA LEU A 57 13.79 4.34 -11.27
C LEU A 57 12.53 3.82 -11.98
N GLU A 58 11.69 4.71 -12.50
CA GLU A 58 10.56 4.32 -13.33
C GLU A 58 11.01 3.66 -14.64
N GLN A 59 12.01 4.22 -15.32
CA GLN A 59 12.56 3.66 -16.54
C GLN A 59 13.15 2.27 -16.31
N LEU A 60 13.76 2.06 -15.15
CA LEU A 60 14.31 0.76 -14.74
C LEU A 60 13.23 -0.20 -14.21
N LYS A 61 11.98 0.22 -14.20
CA LYS A 61 10.82 -0.55 -13.71
C LYS A 61 10.92 -0.94 -12.22
N LEU A 62 11.69 -0.18 -11.47
CA LEU A 62 11.80 -0.35 -10.01
C LEU A 62 10.73 0.42 -9.25
N LEU A 63 10.02 1.32 -9.91
CA LEU A 63 9.01 2.21 -9.33
C LEU A 63 7.84 2.33 -10.30
N ASN A 64 6.64 1.98 -9.83
CA ASN A 64 5.41 2.04 -10.65
C ASN A 64 4.20 2.16 -9.71
N ASP A 65 3.48 3.29 -9.78
CA ASP A 65 2.33 3.56 -8.93
C ASP A 65 1.17 2.58 -9.18
N GLU A 66 0.99 2.12 -10.41
CA GLU A 66 -0.05 1.16 -10.73
C GLU A 66 0.21 -0.18 -10.06
N VAL A 67 1.43 -0.67 -10.13
CA VAL A 67 1.86 -1.92 -9.48
C VAL A 67 1.78 -1.78 -7.96
N PHE A 68 2.24 -0.64 -7.42
CA PHE A 68 2.15 -0.37 -5.99
C PHE A 68 0.69 -0.40 -5.51
N THR A 69 -0.19 0.27 -6.23
CA THR A 69 -1.61 0.37 -5.89
C THR A 69 -2.28 -1.01 -5.91
N GLU A 70 -2.06 -1.76 -6.97
CA GLU A 70 -2.60 -3.12 -7.10
C GLU A 70 -2.14 -4.04 -5.96
N SER A 71 -0.85 -4.01 -5.67
CA SER A 71 -0.25 -4.82 -4.61
C SER A 71 -0.84 -4.46 -3.24
N LYS A 72 -1.02 -3.17 -2.96
CA LYS A 72 -1.58 -2.71 -1.68
C LYS A 72 -3.07 -3.02 -1.54
N ILE A 73 -3.83 -2.91 -2.62
CA ILE A 73 -5.25 -3.31 -2.61
C ILE A 73 -5.35 -4.79 -2.22
N ASN A 74 -4.60 -5.66 -2.87
CA ASN A 74 -4.58 -7.09 -2.57
C ASN A 74 -4.20 -7.37 -1.11
N SER A 75 -3.14 -6.75 -0.64
CA SER A 75 -2.64 -6.92 0.72
C SER A 75 -3.67 -6.49 1.78
N LEU A 76 -4.29 -5.33 1.57
CA LEU A 76 -5.25 -4.78 2.52
C LEU A 76 -6.57 -5.56 2.52
N LEU A 77 -6.96 -6.11 1.36
CA LEU A 77 -8.13 -6.98 1.28
C LEU A 77 -7.90 -8.31 2.02
N ILE A 78 -6.69 -8.87 1.93
CA ILE A 78 -6.33 -10.06 2.70
C ILE A 78 -6.44 -9.77 4.19
N GLN A 79 -6.12 -8.55 4.61
CA GLN A 79 -6.27 -8.11 6.00
C GLN A 79 -7.71 -7.73 6.36
N ALA A 80 -8.67 -7.96 5.46
CA ALA A 80 -10.10 -7.65 5.63
C ALA A 80 -10.39 -6.16 5.86
N LYS A 81 -9.57 -5.28 5.27
CA LYS A 81 -9.80 -3.83 5.35
C LYS A 81 -10.94 -3.41 4.42
N SER A 82 -11.70 -2.40 4.84
CA SER A 82 -12.82 -1.88 4.06
C SER A 82 -12.33 -1.13 2.82
N LYS A 83 -13.21 -0.98 1.83
CA LYS A 83 -12.97 -0.20 0.62
C LYS A 83 -12.54 1.23 0.95
N ASN A 84 -13.22 1.86 1.90
CA ASN A 84 -12.91 3.23 2.32
C ASN A 84 -11.53 3.32 2.99
N TYR A 85 -11.18 2.35 3.83
CA TYR A 85 -9.85 2.28 4.45
C TYR A 85 -8.76 2.17 3.39
N ILE A 86 -8.94 1.32 2.39
CA ILE A 86 -7.98 1.10 1.31
C ILE A 86 -7.77 2.40 0.53
N LYS A 87 -8.86 3.10 0.19
CA LYS A 87 -8.78 4.38 -0.52
C LYS A 87 -8.00 5.41 0.29
N GLN A 88 -8.32 5.56 1.57
CA GLN A 88 -7.63 6.51 2.45
C GLN A 88 -6.15 6.17 2.61
N TYR A 89 -5.81 4.89 2.72
CA TYR A 89 -4.43 4.43 2.79
C TYR A 89 -3.65 4.84 1.54
N LEU A 90 -4.21 4.58 0.35
CA LEU A 90 -3.55 4.91 -0.92
C LEU A 90 -3.34 6.41 -1.07
N ILE A 91 -4.33 7.22 -0.70
CA ILE A 91 -4.23 8.68 -0.75
C ILE A 91 -3.14 9.16 0.18
N ARG A 92 -3.07 8.65 1.40
CA ARG A 92 -2.01 9.00 2.36
C ARG A 92 -0.62 8.65 1.84
N LYS A 93 -0.50 7.58 1.06
CA LYS A 93 0.77 7.18 0.43
C LYS A 93 1.06 7.97 -0.86
N GLY A 94 0.21 8.93 -1.19
CA GLY A 94 0.44 9.81 -2.33
C GLY A 94 0.00 9.25 -3.67
N VAL A 95 -0.81 8.22 -3.68
CA VAL A 95 -1.42 7.71 -4.91
C VAL A 95 -2.50 8.69 -5.37
N ASN A 96 -2.54 8.98 -6.67
CA ASN A 96 -3.53 9.86 -7.27
C ASN A 96 -4.95 9.31 -7.02
N ASN A 97 -5.90 10.21 -6.68
CA ASN A 97 -7.30 9.85 -6.42
C ASN A 97 -7.92 9.04 -7.54
N LYS A 98 -7.72 9.47 -8.78
CA LYS A 98 -8.26 8.78 -9.95
C LYS A 98 -7.71 7.38 -10.09
N LEU A 99 -6.39 7.23 -9.95
CA LEU A 99 -5.75 5.91 -10.00
C LEU A 99 -6.27 4.99 -8.90
N ALA A 100 -6.36 5.49 -7.68
CA ALA A 100 -6.89 4.73 -6.56
C ALA A 100 -8.33 4.29 -6.82
N ASP A 101 -9.21 5.21 -7.22
CA ASP A 101 -10.61 4.91 -7.50
C ASP A 101 -10.77 3.92 -8.64
N ASP A 102 -10.04 4.12 -9.74
CA ASP A 102 -10.10 3.25 -10.92
C ASP A 102 -9.66 1.83 -10.59
N GLN A 103 -8.56 1.68 -9.88
CA GLN A 103 -8.04 0.36 -9.52
C GLN A 103 -8.91 -0.35 -8.48
N ILE A 104 -9.41 0.36 -7.49
CA ILE A 104 -10.34 -0.20 -6.51
C ILE A 104 -11.61 -0.65 -7.23
N SER A 105 -12.18 0.19 -8.08
CA SER A 105 -13.39 -0.11 -8.84
C SER A 105 -13.19 -1.33 -9.75
N ASN A 106 -12.08 -1.37 -10.48
CA ASN A 106 -11.75 -2.51 -11.36
C ASN A 106 -11.56 -3.80 -10.55
N PHE A 107 -10.88 -3.71 -9.42
CA PHE A 107 -10.69 -4.87 -8.56
C PHE A 107 -12.02 -5.43 -8.06
N TYR A 108 -12.91 -4.57 -7.57
CA TYR A 108 -14.22 -4.99 -7.08
C TYR A 108 -15.11 -5.53 -8.20
N LYS A 109 -15.05 -4.97 -9.42
CA LYS A 109 -15.77 -5.51 -10.57
C LYS A 109 -15.29 -6.90 -10.94
N LYS A 110 -13.98 -7.10 -11.05
CA LYS A 110 -13.39 -8.39 -11.40
C LYS A 110 -13.61 -9.45 -10.31
N ASN A 111 -13.65 -9.02 -9.06
CA ASN A 111 -13.71 -9.91 -7.91
C ASN A 111 -15.05 -9.81 -7.17
N LEU A 112 -16.10 -9.32 -7.84
CA LEU A 112 -17.42 -9.19 -7.25
C LEU A 112 -17.92 -10.55 -6.70
N ASN A 113 -17.73 -11.61 -7.48
CA ASN A 113 -18.09 -12.95 -7.07
C ASN A 113 -17.25 -13.42 -5.88
N LEU A 114 -15.95 -13.11 -5.89
CA LEU A 114 -15.04 -13.47 -4.80
C LEU A 114 -15.44 -12.76 -3.51
N GLU A 115 -15.80 -11.48 -3.57
CA GLU A 115 -16.27 -10.71 -2.43
C GLU A 115 -17.56 -11.31 -1.85
N LYS A 116 -18.51 -11.65 -2.72
CA LYS A 116 -19.74 -12.34 -2.33
C LYS A 116 -19.43 -13.70 -1.69
N GLU A 117 -18.54 -14.47 -2.28
CA GLU A 117 -18.11 -15.75 -1.74
C GLU A 117 -17.47 -15.59 -0.37
N ASN A 118 -16.60 -14.59 -0.20
CA ASN A 118 -15.96 -14.31 1.08
C ASN A 118 -16.97 -13.89 2.15
N ALA A 119 -17.92 -13.04 1.78
CA ALA A 119 -18.99 -12.63 2.67
C ALA A 119 -19.87 -13.81 3.07
N LEU A 120 -20.21 -14.69 2.12
CA LEU A 120 -20.96 -15.91 2.38
C LEU A 120 -20.19 -16.88 3.27
N LYS A 121 -18.89 -17.05 3.03
CA LYS A 121 -18.04 -17.89 3.87
C LYS A 121 -17.99 -17.37 5.30
N PHE A 122 -17.85 -16.06 5.45
CA PHE A 122 -17.83 -15.42 6.77
C PHE A 122 -19.17 -15.61 7.48
N ALA A 123 -20.29 -15.38 6.76
CA ALA A 123 -21.63 -15.55 7.31
C ALA A 123 -21.90 -17.00 7.72
N LYS A 124 -21.52 -17.97 6.87
CA LYS A 124 -21.63 -19.40 7.16
C LYS A 124 -20.82 -19.79 8.39
N LYS A 125 -19.60 -19.30 8.48
CA LYS A 125 -18.71 -19.55 9.63
C LYS A 125 -19.31 -19.01 10.91
N LYS A 126 -19.86 -17.79 10.87
CA LYS A 126 -20.53 -17.17 12.01
C LYS A 126 -21.78 -17.94 12.41
N ASN A 127 -22.60 -18.36 11.44
CA ASN A 127 -23.81 -19.15 11.69
C ASN A 127 -23.47 -20.51 12.28
N LEU A 128 -22.41 -21.16 11.80
CA LEU A 128 -21.95 -22.44 12.34
C LEU A 128 -21.52 -22.30 13.80
N LEU A 129 -20.81 -21.23 14.14
CA LEU A 129 -20.42 -20.95 15.52
C LEU A 129 -21.63 -20.68 16.41
N ASN A 130 -22.60 -19.89 15.94
CA ASN A 130 -23.83 -19.62 16.66
C ASN A 130 -24.67 -20.88 16.87
N ASN A 131 -24.77 -21.71 15.83
CA ASN A 131 -25.49 -22.98 15.92
C ASN A 131 -24.83 -23.94 16.90
N LYS A 132 -23.49 -23.98 16.90
CA LYS A 132 -22.72 -24.79 17.85
C LYS A 132 -22.97 -24.32 19.30
N GLU A 133 -22.89 -23.02 19.54
CA GLU A 133 -23.19 -22.45 20.85
C GLU A 133 -24.61 -22.77 21.31
N ASN A 134 -25.60 -22.63 20.43
CA ASN A 134 -26.98 -22.93 20.74
C ASN A 134 -27.17 -24.42 21.06
N TYR A 135 -26.49 -25.28 20.32
CA TYR A 135 -26.50 -26.72 20.55
C TYR A 135 -25.91 -27.06 21.93
N GLU A 136 -24.75 -26.49 22.23
CA GLU A 136 -24.09 -26.68 23.53
C GLU A 136 -24.96 -26.17 24.70
N LYS A 137 -25.63 -25.03 24.53
CA LYS A 137 -26.57 -24.50 25.51
C LYS A 137 -27.77 -25.43 25.73
N LYS A 138 -28.31 -26.01 24.66
CA LYS A 138 -29.40 -26.98 24.74
C LYS A 138 -28.96 -28.24 25.49
N LEU A 139 -27.76 -28.74 25.18
CA LEU A 139 -27.21 -29.91 25.88
C LEU A 139 -27.03 -29.63 27.38
N SER A 140 -26.51 -28.45 27.70
CA SER A 140 -26.31 -28.04 29.09
C SER A 140 -27.62 -27.94 29.86
N LYS A 141 -28.73 -27.57 29.22
CA LYS A 141 -30.07 -27.52 29.86
C LYS A 141 -30.72 -28.88 30.01
N MET A 142 -30.28 -29.86 29.25
CA MET A 142 -30.78 -31.24 29.30
C MET A 142 -30.08 -32.10 30.37
N ALA A 143 -28.93 -31.63 30.82
CA ALA A 143 -28.12 -32.36 31.78
C ALA A 143 -28.65 -32.27 33.23
#